data_de605bfe2c017ae84838cff16ad945ca
#
_entry.id   de605bfe2c017ae84838cff16ad945ca
#
_cell.length_a   1.000
_cell.length_b   1.000
_cell.length_c   1.000
_cell.angle_alpha   90.00
_cell.angle_beta   90.00
_cell.angle_gamma   90.00
#
_symmetry.space_group_name_H-M   'P 1'
#
loop_
_entity.id
_entity.type
_entity.pdbx_description
1 polymer ?
#
loop_
_entity_poly.entity_id
_entity_poly.type
_entity_poly.pdbx_seq_one_letter_code
_entity_poly.pdbx_strand_id
1 'polypeptide(L)'
;MFKIIGGVGRKCRICWTMVSMAILLVNLFSILPDNTFIVAASLRPSYVYDYANVIDSNYESVIEGYLRAVDEATSAEIVIYTIPSFIGHGIKKDGHEINDRDLLANFLFNEVTLDGIKGIGKKGKDNGVLVLYSLKSDSGGGSMRIEVGRGLEGDITDGIAGEILDSYLVPAREIYQNSGNSTVLDQAFLNTVISIGQRIGYSAKEGIYQLDEPLQNGDNTELFQIALPLLVIGLIVFLVFIGRKRRWGGWYGGVIGGGSGWGGGWSSGGGGSFGGGGGRSAGGGAGR
;
A
#
# COMPACT_ATOMS: atom_id res chain seq x y z
N MET A 1 -88.12 45.14 -16.60
CA MET A 1 -88.33 43.71 -16.43
C MET A 1 -87.03 42.96 -16.62
N PHE A 2 -86.63 42.15 -15.65
CA PHE A 2 -85.47 41.27 -15.58
C PHE A 2 -84.07 41.89 -15.41
N LYS A 3 -83.71 41.90 -14.15
CA LYS A 3 -82.34 42.07 -13.63
C LYS A 3 -81.89 40.71 -13.08
N ILE A 4 -81.16 39.94 -13.81
CA ILE A 4 -80.35 38.81 -13.30
C ILE A 4 -79.13 38.70 -14.22
N ILE A 5 -77.95 39.02 -13.77
CA ILE A 5 -76.66 38.39 -14.05
C ILE A 5 -75.66 39.18 -13.22
N GLY A 6 -75.30 38.67 -12.05
CA GLY A 6 -74.27 39.27 -11.22
C GLY A 6 -73.84 38.39 -10.11
N GLY A 7 -73.40 37.11 -10.42
CA GLY A 7 -73.05 36.22 -9.35
C GLY A 7 -71.99 35.15 -9.66
N VAL A 8 -71.57 34.99 -10.90
CA VAL A 8 -70.68 33.87 -11.28
C VAL A 8 -69.19 34.25 -11.32
N GLY A 9 -68.89 35.56 -11.42
CA GLY A 9 -67.45 35.97 -11.61
C GLY A 9 -66.55 35.93 -10.38
N ARG A 10 -67.12 35.95 -9.16
CA ARG A 10 -66.26 36.01 -7.94
C ARG A 10 -65.79 34.65 -7.42
N LYS A 11 -66.58 33.61 -7.56
CA LYS A 11 -66.19 32.25 -7.10
C LYS A 11 -65.11 31.61 -8.00
N CYS A 12 -65.12 31.97 -9.28
CA CYS A 12 -64.11 31.45 -10.24
C CYS A 12 -62.76 32.09 -10.02
N ARG A 13 -62.64 33.34 -9.58
CA ARG A 13 -61.34 34.00 -9.29
C ARG A 13 -60.67 33.44 -8.06
N ILE A 14 -61.37 33.10 -7.00
CA ILE A 14 -60.84 32.53 -5.77
C ILE A 14 -60.34 31.11 -6.03
N CYS A 15 -61.05 30.32 -6.83
CA CYS A 15 -60.59 28.96 -7.19
C CYS A 15 -59.34 29.00 -8.03
N TRP A 16 -59.17 29.94 -8.96
CA TRP A 16 -58.00 30.09 -9.80
C TRP A 16 -56.78 30.59 -9.03
N THR A 17 -56.96 31.49 -8.05
CA THR A 17 -55.86 31.95 -7.18
C THR A 17 -55.36 30.86 -6.23
N MET A 18 -56.27 30.01 -5.72
CA MET A 18 -55.90 28.88 -4.87
C MET A 18 -55.13 27.81 -5.66
N VAL A 19 -55.54 27.50 -6.89
CA VAL A 19 -54.83 26.56 -7.77
C VAL A 19 -53.46 27.11 -8.17
N SER A 20 -53.35 28.40 -8.51
CA SER A 20 -52.09 29.05 -8.82
C SER A 20 -51.13 29.06 -7.64
N MET A 21 -51.62 29.29 -6.41
CA MET A 21 -50.83 29.27 -5.19
C MET A 21 -50.36 27.86 -4.83
N ALA A 22 -51.21 26.84 -5.06
CA ALA A 22 -50.81 25.43 -4.86
C ALA A 22 -49.72 24.99 -5.83
N ILE A 23 -49.80 25.40 -7.11
CA ILE A 23 -48.77 25.13 -8.12
C ILE A 23 -47.45 25.83 -7.76
N LEU A 24 -47.50 27.04 -7.23
CA LEU A 24 -46.34 27.81 -6.80
C LEU A 24 -45.66 27.18 -5.58
N LEU A 25 -46.43 26.64 -4.63
CA LEU A 25 -45.92 25.91 -3.47
C LEU A 25 -45.27 24.57 -3.87
N VAL A 26 -45.85 23.86 -4.83
CA VAL A 26 -45.26 22.60 -5.33
C VAL A 26 -43.93 22.88 -6.04
N ASN A 27 -43.83 23.95 -6.83
CA ASN A 27 -42.57 24.33 -7.47
C ASN A 27 -41.52 24.84 -6.47
N LEU A 28 -41.92 25.49 -5.38
CA LEU A 28 -41.01 25.93 -4.33
C LEU A 28 -40.43 24.74 -3.54
N PHE A 29 -41.21 23.65 -3.39
CA PHE A 29 -40.75 22.42 -2.75
C PHE A 29 -39.75 21.63 -3.63
N SER A 30 -39.83 21.78 -4.96
CA SER A 30 -38.92 21.16 -5.92
C SER A 30 -37.55 21.89 -6.05
N ILE A 31 -37.43 23.09 -5.46
CA ILE A 31 -36.17 23.88 -5.46
C ILE A 31 -35.36 23.68 -4.15
N LEU A 32 -35.94 22.97 -3.17
CA LEU A 32 -35.11 22.56 -2.04
C LEU A 32 -34.06 21.62 -2.56
N PRO A 33 -32.74 21.93 -2.39
CA PRO A 33 -31.73 20.97 -2.73
C PRO A 33 -32.01 19.71 -1.92
N ASP A 34 -32.00 18.56 -2.59
CA ASP A 34 -31.96 17.28 -1.90
C ASP A 34 -30.90 17.41 -0.81
N ASN A 35 -31.35 17.57 0.44
CA ASN A 35 -30.49 17.35 1.59
C ASN A 35 -30.17 15.87 1.62
N THR A 36 -29.37 15.42 0.68
CA THR A 36 -28.54 14.26 0.89
C THR A 36 -27.68 14.63 2.10
N PHE A 37 -28.08 14.16 3.27
CA PHE A 37 -27.16 14.03 4.39
C PHE A 37 -26.03 13.15 3.88
N ILE A 38 -25.00 13.78 3.31
CA ILE A 38 -23.69 13.16 3.18
C ILE A 38 -23.32 12.94 4.64
N VAL A 39 -23.55 11.72 5.13
CA VAL A 39 -22.89 11.25 6.34
C VAL A 39 -21.42 11.27 5.94
N ALA A 40 -20.78 12.39 6.22
CA ALA A 40 -19.33 12.48 6.11
C ALA A 40 -18.80 11.33 6.96
N ALA A 41 -18.28 10.31 6.30
CA ALA A 41 -17.57 9.26 7.02
C ALA A 41 -16.56 9.99 7.89
N SER A 42 -16.64 9.83 9.20
CA SER A 42 -15.69 10.51 10.09
C SER A 42 -14.30 10.05 9.74
N LEU A 43 -13.47 11.01 9.35
CA LEU A 43 -12.06 10.74 9.11
C LEU A 43 -11.40 10.33 10.42
N ARG A 44 -10.34 9.53 10.32
CA ARG A 44 -9.53 9.17 11.46
C ARG A 44 -8.77 10.41 11.98
N PRO A 45 -8.59 10.59 13.29
CA PRO A 45 -7.81 11.71 13.84
C PRO A 45 -6.36 11.69 13.40
N SER A 46 -5.69 10.52 13.45
CA SER A 46 -4.31 10.30 12.97
C SER A 46 -4.20 9.00 12.19
N TYR A 47 -3.28 8.98 11.23
CA TYR A 47 -2.94 7.81 10.41
C TYR A 47 -1.52 7.31 10.67
N VAL A 48 -0.67 8.12 11.34
CA VAL A 48 0.71 7.77 11.66
C VAL A 48 0.87 7.65 13.17
N TYR A 49 1.34 6.50 13.62
CA TYR A 49 1.63 6.17 15.01
C TYR A 49 3.09 5.73 15.10
N ASP A 50 4.00 6.71 15.14
CA ASP A 50 5.45 6.48 15.11
C ASP A 50 6.04 6.33 16.53
N TYR A 51 5.79 5.19 17.18
CA TYR A 51 6.35 4.91 18.50
C TYR A 51 7.85 4.53 18.48
N ALA A 52 8.38 4.19 17.30
CA ALA A 52 9.82 3.96 17.15
C ALA A 52 10.62 5.24 16.94
N ASN A 53 9.94 6.36 16.67
CA ASN A 53 10.53 7.66 16.36
C ASN A 53 11.55 7.56 15.21
N VAL A 54 11.11 6.92 14.12
CA VAL A 54 11.93 6.66 12.91
C VAL A 54 11.53 7.53 11.72
N ILE A 55 10.44 8.30 11.85
CA ILE A 55 9.94 9.20 10.81
C ILE A 55 10.18 10.65 11.29
N ASP A 56 10.83 11.48 10.46
CA ASP A 56 10.99 12.90 10.76
C ASP A 56 9.63 13.60 10.79
N SER A 57 9.43 14.55 11.70
CA SER A 57 8.16 15.25 11.92
C SER A 57 7.63 15.97 10.68
N ASN A 58 8.50 16.44 9.78
CA ASN A 58 8.07 17.05 8.53
C ASN A 58 7.52 15.98 7.58
N TYR A 59 8.20 14.82 7.48
CA TYR A 59 7.71 13.70 6.69
C TYR A 59 6.44 13.10 7.29
N GLU A 60 6.35 12.99 8.62
CA GLU A 60 5.13 12.55 9.30
C GLU A 60 3.94 13.43 8.90
N SER A 61 4.11 14.76 8.91
CA SER A 61 3.08 15.72 8.49
C SER A 61 2.67 15.54 7.01
N VAL A 62 3.65 15.29 6.13
CA VAL A 62 3.41 15.04 4.69
C VAL A 62 2.64 13.73 4.50
N ILE A 63 3.06 12.66 5.18
CA ILE A 63 2.43 11.34 5.13
C ILE A 63 0.99 11.42 5.66
N GLU A 64 0.78 12.07 6.82
CA GLU A 64 -0.57 12.31 7.38
C GLU A 64 -1.48 13.03 6.39
N GLY A 65 -0.98 14.07 5.74
CA GLY A 65 -1.72 14.81 4.71
C GLY A 65 -2.11 13.93 3.53
N TYR A 66 -1.19 13.09 3.06
CA TYR A 66 -1.44 12.14 1.99
C TYR A 66 -2.49 11.09 2.39
N LEU A 67 -2.33 10.47 3.55
CA LEU A 67 -3.23 9.41 4.03
C LEU A 67 -4.65 9.94 4.26
N ARG A 68 -4.78 11.15 4.79
CA ARG A 68 -6.06 11.83 4.92
C ARG A 68 -6.73 12.05 3.56
N ALA A 69 -5.97 12.51 2.56
CA ALA A 69 -6.50 12.72 1.22
C ALA A 69 -6.93 11.39 0.56
N VAL A 70 -6.22 10.29 0.83
CA VAL A 70 -6.63 8.95 0.40
C VAL A 70 -7.96 8.55 1.02
N ASP A 71 -8.12 8.70 2.35
CA ASP A 71 -9.38 8.38 3.05
C ASP A 71 -10.54 9.25 2.54
N GLU A 72 -10.32 10.56 2.35
CA GLU A 72 -11.34 11.47 1.80
C GLU A 72 -11.79 11.06 0.40
N ALA A 73 -10.86 10.66 -0.46
CA ALA A 73 -11.16 10.34 -1.86
C ALA A 73 -11.73 8.94 -2.06
N THR A 74 -11.22 7.95 -1.31
CA THR A 74 -11.52 6.51 -1.53
C THR A 74 -12.28 5.87 -0.40
N SER A 75 -12.35 6.52 0.75
CA SER A 75 -12.78 5.99 2.05
C SER A 75 -11.90 4.86 2.60
N ALA A 76 -10.79 4.52 1.96
CA ALA A 76 -9.84 3.54 2.47
C ALA A 76 -8.96 4.16 3.56
N GLU A 77 -8.76 3.44 4.65
CA GLU A 77 -7.88 3.86 5.75
C GLU A 77 -6.53 3.15 5.65
N ILE A 78 -5.46 3.91 5.42
CA ILE A 78 -4.09 3.38 5.49
C ILE A 78 -3.48 3.93 6.78
N VAL A 79 -2.93 3.07 7.62
CA VAL A 79 -2.32 3.43 8.90
C VAL A 79 -0.89 2.91 8.96
N ILE A 80 0.04 3.78 9.37
CA ILE A 80 1.40 3.40 9.73
C ILE A 80 1.47 3.22 11.24
N TYR A 81 2.07 2.12 11.67
CA TYR A 81 2.32 1.83 13.08
C TYR A 81 3.75 1.34 13.26
N THR A 82 4.57 2.10 13.95
CA THR A 82 5.96 1.70 14.20
C THR A 82 6.18 1.38 15.67
N ILE A 83 7.08 0.45 15.95
CA ILE A 83 7.50 0.07 17.30
C ILE A 83 9.02 -0.07 17.37
N PRO A 84 9.64 0.20 18.54
CA PRO A 84 11.08 0.01 18.70
C PRO A 84 11.50 -1.47 18.60
N SER A 85 10.63 -2.37 19.02
CA SER A 85 10.92 -3.81 19.18
C SER A 85 9.61 -4.57 19.32
N PHE A 86 9.57 -5.84 18.90
CA PHE A 86 8.46 -6.75 19.21
C PHE A 86 8.48 -7.26 20.65
N ILE A 87 9.49 -6.88 21.42
CA ILE A 87 9.63 -7.24 22.84
C ILE A 87 9.60 -5.95 23.66
N GLY A 88 8.71 -5.87 24.63
CA GLY A 88 8.61 -4.74 25.55
C GLY A 88 7.82 -3.55 25.01
N HIS A 89 7.06 -3.71 23.91
CA HIS A 89 6.18 -2.66 23.37
C HIS A 89 4.88 -2.47 24.16
N GLY A 90 4.57 -3.40 25.07
CA GLY A 90 3.46 -3.29 26.01
C GLY A 90 2.07 -3.64 25.46
N ILE A 91 1.91 -3.97 24.18
CA ILE A 91 0.63 -4.38 23.60
C ILE A 91 0.36 -5.83 23.98
N LYS A 92 -0.77 -6.06 24.68
CA LYS A 92 -1.11 -7.35 25.24
C LYS A 92 -2.47 -7.84 24.75
N LYS A 93 -2.57 -9.14 24.55
CA LYS A 93 -3.83 -9.86 24.36
C LYS A 93 -3.95 -10.89 25.49
N ASP A 94 -5.08 -10.90 26.18
CA ASP A 94 -5.35 -11.82 27.30
C ASP A 94 -4.24 -11.81 28.39
N GLY A 95 -3.66 -10.63 28.65
CA GLY A 95 -2.62 -10.41 29.65
C GLY A 95 -1.18 -10.74 29.20
N HIS A 96 -1.00 -11.33 28.00
CA HIS A 96 0.28 -11.69 27.43
C HIS A 96 0.68 -10.71 26.30
N GLU A 97 1.94 -10.28 26.29
CA GLU A 97 2.48 -9.45 25.22
C GLU A 97 2.56 -10.23 23.91
N ILE A 98 2.20 -9.56 22.80
CA ILE A 98 2.19 -10.17 21.48
C ILE A 98 3.53 -9.92 20.80
N ASN A 99 4.44 -10.86 20.88
CA ASN A 99 5.80 -10.72 20.35
C ASN A 99 5.96 -11.26 18.91
N ASP A 100 4.90 -11.86 18.38
CA ASP A 100 4.86 -12.31 16.98
C ASP A 100 4.35 -11.20 16.08
N ARG A 101 5.06 -10.95 14.97
CA ARG A 101 4.76 -9.89 14.00
C ARG A 101 3.35 -10.02 13.41
N ASP A 102 3.01 -11.22 12.97
CA ASP A 102 1.77 -11.46 12.23
C ASP A 102 0.56 -11.39 13.16
N LEU A 103 0.71 -11.94 14.37
CA LEU A 103 -0.32 -11.83 15.42
C LEU A 103 -0.50 -10.38 15.86
N LEU A 104 0.59 -9.63 16.01
CA LEU A 104 0.52 -8.22 16.39
C LEU A 104 -0.14 -7.37 15.30
N ALA A 105 0.22 -7.55 14.03
CA ALA A 105 -0.40 -6.85 12.92
C ALA A 105 -1.91 -7.12 12.86
N ASN A 106 -2.31 -8.38 12.96
CA ASN A 106 -3.72 -8.77 12.98
C ASN A 106 -4.47 -8.17 14.18
N PHE A 107 -3.86 -8.16 15.37
CA PHE A 107 -4.47 -7.60 16.58
C PHE A 107 -4.62 -6.08 16.47
N LEU A 108 -3.59 -5.37 16.01
CA LEU A 108 -3.65 -3.92 15.74
C LEU A 108 -4.73 -3.59 14.73
N PHE A 109 -4.80 -4.38 13.66
CA PHE A 109 -5.74 -4.15 12.58
C PHE A 109 -7.20 -4.33 13.01
N ASN A 110 -7.51 -5.33 13.83
CA ASN A 110 -8.89 -5.71 14.12
C ASN A 110 -9.39 -5.28 15.51
N GLU A 111 -8.51 -5.24 16.52
CA GLU A 111 -8.95 -5.20 17.92
C GLU A 111 -8.49 -3.95 18.69
N VAL A 112 -7.36 -3.36 18.31
CA VAL A 112 -6.83 -2.20 19.02
C VAL A 112 -7.66 -0.95 18.72
N THR A 113 -7.83 -0.13 19.76
CA THR A 113 -8.48 1.18 19.65
C THR A 113 -7.39 2.25 19.54
N LEU A 114 -7.31 2.91 18.40
CA LEU A 114 -6.41 4.02 18.12
C LEU A 114 -7.26 5.30 18.05
N ASP A 115 -6.97 6.28 18.90
CA ASP A 115 -7.69 7.56 19.01
C ASP A 115 -9.21 7.42 19.12
N GLY A 116 -9.67 6.42 19.88
CA GLY A 116 -11.09 6.14 20.11
C GLY A 116 -11.76 5.33 18.98
N ILE A 117 -11.04 4.99 17.91
CA ILE A 117 -11.54 4.19 16.79
C ILE A 117 -10.98 2.77 16.88
N LYS A 118 -11.87 1.78 16.97
CA LYS A 118 -11.48 0.37 17.02
C LYS A 118 -11.24 -0.17 15.62
N GLY A 119 -10.06 -0.76 15.44
CA GLY A 119 -9.64 -1.38 14.19
C GLY A 119 -9.27 -0.37 13.09
N ILE A 120 -8.93 -0.87 11.91
CA ILE A 120 -8.49 -0.11 10.74
C ILE A 120 -9.42 -0.45 9.56
N GLY A 121 -9.89 0.58 8.86
CA GLY A 121 -10.88 0.47 7.79
C GLY A 121 -12.30 0.75 8.24
N LYS A 122 -13.14 1.14 7.29
CA LYS A 122 -14.54 1.49 7.57
C LYS A 122 -15.38 0.22 7.78
N LYS A 123 -16.21 0.27 8.81
CA LYS A 123 -17.11 -0.86 9.16
C LYS A 123 -17.97 -1.27 7.96
N GLY A 124 -17.90 -2.54 7.61
CA GLY A 124 -18.67 -3.14 6.50
C GLY A 124 -18.08 -2.92 5.11
N LYS A 125 -16.99 -2.14 4.99
CA LYS A 125 -16.19 -2.02 3.76
C LYS A 125 -14.93 -2.88 3.85
N ASP A 126 -14.42 -3.11 5.05
CA ASP A 126 -13.17 -3.84 5.33
C ASP A 126 -11.98 -3.32 4.48
N ASN A 127 -11.95 -1.98 4.31
CA ASN A 127 -11.07 -1.27 3.39
C ASN A 127 -9.90 -0.58 4.12
N GLY A 128 -9.32 -1.27 5.08
CA GLY A 128 -8.14 -0.82 5.81
C GLY A 128 -6.85 -1.39 5.25
N VAL A 129 -5.73 -0.70 5.50
CA VAL A 129 -4.37 -1.20 5.32
C VAL A 129 -3.54 -0.77 6.51
N LEU A 130 -2.80 -1.68 7.11
CA LEU A 130 -1.83 -1.40 8.17
C LEU A 130 -0.42 -1.65 7.65
N VAL A 131 0.45 -0.67 7.78
CA VAL A 131 1.90 -0.80 7.60
C VAL A 131 2.53 -0.87 8.99
N LEU A 132 2.85 -2.08 9.44
CA LEU A 132 3.54 -2.33 10.70
C LEU A 132 5.05 -2.38 10.45
N TYR A 133 5.81 -1.65 11.26
CA TYR A 133 7.27 -1.63 11.19
C TYR A 133 7.87 -1.72 12.60
N SER A 134 8.85 -2.59 12.78
CA SER A 134 9.70 -2.65 13.98
C SER A 134 11.14 -2.26 13.64
N LEU A 135 11.70 -1.38 14.46
CA LEU A 135 13.11 -0.99 14.31
C LEU A 135 14.04 -2.19 14.51
N LYS A 136 13.73 -3.08 15.45
CA LYS A 136 14.46 -4.33 15.67
C LYS A 136 13.75 -5.51 14.99
N SER A 137 14.56 -6.45 14.48
CA SER A 137 14.09 -7.71 13.88
C SER A 137 14.15 -8.83 14.90
N ASP A 138 13.40 -8.68 15.99
CA ASP A 138 13.37 -9.61 17.12
C ASP A 138 12.10 -10.47 17.21
N SER A 139 11.27 -10.39 16.16
CA SER A 139 10.16 -11.32 15.94
C SER A 139 10.59 -12.49 15.05
N GLY A 140 9.99 -13.64 15.26
CA GLY A 140 10.20 -14.83 14.43
C GLY A 140 9.77 -14.66 12.96
N GLY A 141 8.98 -13.61 12.65
CA GLY A 141 8.42 -13.36 11.32
C GLY A 141 9.13 -12.23 10.53
N GLY A 142 10.18 -11.59 11.09
CA GLY A 142 10.83 -10.42 10.48
C GLY A 142 10.43 -9.10 11.14
N SER A 143 10.68 -7.96 10.46
CA SER A 143 10.58 -6.64 11.09
C SER A 143 9.43 -5.78 10.58
N MET A 144 8.75 -6.16 9.50
CA MET A 144 7.69 -5.34 8.92
C MET A 144 6.60 -6.20 8.28
N ARG A 145 5.39 -5.63 8.21
CA ARG A 145 4.23 -6.26 7.58
C ARG A 145 3.26 -5.24 7.03
N ILE A 146 2.71 -5.51 5.86
CA ILE A 146 1.50 -4.86 5.38
C ILE A 146 0.35 -5.85 5.60
N GLU A 147 -0.64 -5.45 6.41
CA GLU A 147 -1.89 -6.18 6.61
C GLU A 147 -3.00 -5.49 5.82
N VAL A 148 -3.77 -6.24 5.05
CA VAL A 148 -4.78 -5.72 4.13
C VAL A 148 -6.16 -6.22 4.51
N GLY A 149 -7.13 -5.32 4.53
CA GLY A 149 -8.53 -5.65 4.76
C GLY A 149 -9.15 -6.33 3.53
N ARG A 150 -10.13 -7.19 3.76
CA ARG A 150 -10.81 -8.00 2.72
C ARG A 150 -11.33 -7.18 1.53
N GLY A 151 -11.78 -5.95 1.80
CA GLY A 151 -12.32 -5.07 0.76
C GLY A 151 -11.27 -4.59 -0.23
N LEU A 152 -9.97 -4.75 0.08
CA LEU A 152 -8.85 -4.32 -0.76
C LEU A 152 -7.95 -5.48 -1.24
N GLU A 153 -8.24 -6.74 -0.85
CA GLU A 153 -7.42 -7.89 -1.27
C GLU A 153 -7.38 -8.09 -2.79
N GLY A 154 -8.40 -7.59 -3.52
CA GLY A 154 -8.41 -7.60 -4.98
C GLY A 154 -7.44 -6.61 -5.61
N ASP A 155 -7.19 -5.50 -4.95
CA ASP A 155 -6.32 -4.41 -5.42
C ASP A 155 -4.89 -4.57 -4.86
N ILE A 156 -4.77 -5.07 -3.64
CA ILE A 156 -3.51 -5.30 -2.93
C ILE A 156 -3.47 -6.75 -2.46
N THR A 157 -2.98 -7.62 -3.33
CA THR A 157 -2.73 -9.03 -2.98
C THR A 157 -1.49 -9.18 -2.11
N ASP A 158 -1.29 -10.34 -1.48
CA ASP A 158 -0.08 -10.64 -0.70
C ASP A 158 1.21 -10.43 -1.51
N GLY A 159 1.18 -10.79 -2.79
CA GLY A 159 2.31 -10.58 -3.69
C GLY A 159 2.63 -9.10 -3.90
N ILE A 160 1.60 -8.27 -4.13
CA ILE A 160 1.74 -6.82 -4.29
C ILE A 160 2.21 -6.17 -2.98
N ALA A 161 1.65 -6.57 -1.85
CA ALA A 161 2.10 -6.08 -0.54
C ALA A 161 3.58 -6.42 -0.29
N GLY A 162 4.01 -7.64 -0.64
CA GLY A 162 5.41 -8.05 -0.58
C GLY A 162 6.32 -7.25 -1.50
N GLU A 163 5.91 -7.03 -2.76
CA GLU A 163 6.63 -6.21 -3.74
C GLU A 163 6.83 -4.77 -3.24
N ILE A 164 5.81 -4.17 -2.63
CA ILE A 164 5.91 -2.82 -2.06
C ILE A 164 6.93 -2.78 -0.92
N LEU A 165 6.90 -3.76 0.01
CA LEU A 165 7.91 -3.84 1.08
C LEU A 165 9.32 -4.00 0.53
N ASP A 166 9.51 -4.92 -0.42
CA ASP A 166 10.80 -5.22 -1.04
C ASP A 166 11.35 -4.05 -1.86
N SER A 167 10.46 -3.22 -2.42
CA SER A 167 10.85 -2.04 -3.20
C SER A 167 11.29 -0.85 -2.35
N TYR A 168 10.70 -0.65 -1.17
CA TYR A 168 10.91 0.58 -0.41
C TYR A 168 11.44 0.35 1.01
N LEU A 169 10.70 -0.34 1.87
CA LEU A 169 11.03 -0.42 3.30
C LEU A 169 12.19 -1.37 3.61
N VAL A 170 12.30 -2.50 2.89
CA VAL A 170 13.39 -3.47 3.11
C VAL A 170 14.75 -2.84 2.82
N PRO A 171 15.01 -2.28 1.62
CA PRO A 171 16.31 -1.67 1.33
C PRO A 171 16.59 -0.43 2.18
N ALA A 172 15.56 0.39 2.48
CA ALA A 172 15.73 1.56 3.35
C ALA A 172 16.18 1.17 4.76
N ARG A 173 15.59 0.10 5.30
CA ARG A 173 15.97 -0.43 6.61
C ARG A 173 17.43 -0.90 6.63
N GLU A 174 17.87 -1.60 5.60
CA GLU A 174 19.27 -2.04 5.49
C GLU A 174 20.25 -0.86 5.44
N ILE A 175 19.91 0.16 4.64
CA ILE A 175 20.70 1.40 4.57
C ILE A 175 20.71 2.12 5.93
N TYR A 176 19.56 2.25 6.57
CA TYR A 176 19.45 2.88 7.90
C TYR A 176 20.30 2.14 8.94
N GLN A 177 20.24 0.81 8.99
CA GLN A 177 21.03 0.01 9.93
C GLN A 177 22.53 0.14 9.72
N ASN A 178 22.96 0.30 8.47
CA ASN A 178 24.38 0.40 8.13
C ASN A 178 24.96 1.81 8.27
N SER A 179 24.14 2.85 8.01
CA SER A 179 24.62 4.25 7.92
C SER A 179 24.08 5.17 9.02
N GLY A 180 22.98 4.78 9.69
CA GLY A 180 22.24 5.66 10.61
C GLY A 180 21.46 6.78 9.92
N ASN A 181 21.34 6.76 8.57
CA ASN A 181 20.63 7.80 7.83
C ASN A 181 19.11 7.57 7.89
N SER A 182 18.40 8.37 8.70
CA SER A 182 16.96 8.29 8.88
C SER A 182 16.18 8.75 7.65
N THR A 183 16.72 9.67 6.84
CA THR A 183 16.00 10.22 5.67
C THR A 183 15.60 9.16 4.67
N VAL A 184 16.34 8.04 4.58
CA VAL A 184 15.97 6.93 3.70
C VAL A 184 14.70 6.22 4.19
N LEU A 185 14.46 6.15 5.50
CA LEU A 185 13.23 5.59 6.05
C LEU A 185 12.05 6.54 5.82
N ASP A 186 12.25 7.86 5.98
CA ASP A 186 11.24 8.88 5.72
C ASP A 186 10.68 8.76 4.30
N GLN A 187 11.57 8.72 3.31
CA GLN A 187 11.22 8.55 1.90
C GLN A 187 10.58 7.19 1.63
N ALA A 188 11.08 6.13 2.26
CA ALA A 188 10.54 4.79 2.07
C ALA A 188 9.11 4.66 2.61
N PHE A 189 8.80 5.23 3.77
CA PHE A 189 7.43 5.27 4.28
C PHE A 189 6.51 6.06 3.36
N LEU A 190 6.93 7.24 2.90
CA LEU A 190 6.15 8.04 1.96
C LEU A 190 5.89 7.27 0.66
N ASN A 191 6.91 6.66 0.06
CA ASN A 191 6.78 5.89 -1.18
C ASN A 191 5.91 4.64 -0.99
N THR A 192 6.01 3.98 0.17
CA THR A 192 5.15 2.84 0.53
C THR A 192 3.68 3.22 0.51
N VAL A 193 3.30 4.31 1.19
CA VAL A 193 1.88 4.72 1.25
C VAL A 193 1.39 5.27 -0.09
N ILE A 194 2.24 5.95 -0.87
CA ILE A 194 1.89 6.40 -2.23
C ILE A 194 1.63 5.18 -3.13
N SER A 195 2.49 4.17 -3.07
CA SER A 195 2.31 2.94 -3.85
C SER A 195 1.00 2.22 -3.47
N ILE A 196 0.69 2.11 -2.17
CA ILE A 196 -0.58 1.56 -1.69
C ILE A 196 -1.76 2.39 -2.22
N GLY A 197 -1.71 3.73 -2.08
CA GLY A 197 -2.76 4.63 -2.56
C GLY A 197 -3.04 4.49 -4.05
N GLN A 198 -2.00 4.38 -4.86
CA GLN A 198 -2.13 4.16 -6.31
C GLN A 198 -2.81 2.83 -6.64
N ARG A 199 -2.51 1.76 -5.91
CA ARG A 199 -3.15 0.44 -6.09
C ARG A 199 -4.64 0.46 -5.80
N ILE A 200 -5.08 1.27 -4.84
CA ILE A 200 -6.52 1.43 -4.51
C ILE A 200 -7.21 2.52 -5.34
N GLY A 201 -6.54 3.02 -6.39
CA GLY A 201 -7.11 3.98 -7.34
C GLY A 201 -7.02 5.44 -6.91
N TYR A 202 -6.24 5.78 -5.87
CA TYR A 202 -5.95 7.17 -5.53
C TYR A 202 -4.80 7.70 -6.36
N SER A 203 -5.05 8.75 -7.13
CA SER A 203 -4.01 9.49 -7.86
C SER A 203 -3.93 10.90 -7.29
N ALA A 204 -2.85 11.21 -6.62
CA ALA A 204 -2.59 12.57 -6.15
C ALA A 204 -2.50 13.53 -7.35
N LYS A 205 -2.87 14.80 -7.13
CA LYS A 205 -2.67 15.84 -8.14
C LYS A 205 -1.18 15.90 -8.48
N GLU A 206 -0.88 15.95 -9.77
CA GLU A 206 0.50 16.02 -10.27
C GLU A 206 1.32 17.09 -9.52
N GLY A 207 2.51 16.70 -9.06
CA GLY A 207 3.48 17.59 -8.44
C GLY A 207 3.45 17.72 -6.93
N ILE A 208 2.47 17.12 -6.21
CA ILE A 208 2.42 17.19 -4.73
C ILE A 208 3.15 15.99 -4.11
N TYR A 209 2.92 14.80 -4.66
CA TYR A 209 3.56 13.57 -4.21
C TYR A 209 4.05 12.79 -5.42
N GLN A 210 5.35 12.58 -5.55
CA GLN A 210 5.94 11.75 -6.60
C GLN A 210 6.62 10.54 -5.94
N LEU A 211 6.47 9.37 -6.56
CA LEU A 211 7.26 8.21 -6.18
C LEU A 211 8.70 8.46 -6.58
N ASP A 212 9.62 8.32 -5.63
CA ASP A 212 11.02 8.11 -5.96
C ASP A 212 11.20 6.70 -6.55
N GLU A 213 12.20 6.54 -7.41
CA GLU A 213 12.57 5.22 -7.93
C GLU A 213 12.82 4.25 -6.75
N PRO A 214 12.36 2.99 -6.84
CA PRO A 214 12.63 1.99 -5.83
C PRO A 214 14.13 1.93 -5.54
N LEU A 215 14.48 1.85 -4.26
CA LEU A 215 15.88 1.70 -3.86
C LEU A 215 16.38 0.36 -4.42
N GLN A 216 17.10 0.41 -5.53
CA GLN A 216 17.77 -0.77 -6.06
C GLN A 216 18.86 -1.13 -5.07
N ASN A 217 18.70 -2.26 -4.38
CA ASN A 217 19.84 -2.92 -3.75
C ASN A 217 20.90 -3.03 -4.83
N GLY A 218 22.07 -2.43 -4.58
CA GLY A 218 23.13 -2.31 -5.56
C GLY A 218 23.57 -3.67 -6.09
N ASP A 219 22.70 -4.27 -6.87
CA ASP A 219 23.04 -5.35 -7.76
C ASP A 219 24.06 -4.78 -8.73
N ASN A 220 25.24 -5.39 -8.72
CA ASN A 220 26.37 -5.08 -9.60
C ASN A 220 26.01 -5.24 -11.10
N THR A 221 24.73 -5.12 -11.49
CA THR A 221 24.25 -5.21 -12.86
C THR A 221 24.79 -4.07 -13.72
N GLU A 222 24.99 -2.87 -13.15
CA GLU A 222 25.69 -1.80 -13.87
C GLU A 222 27.14 -2.15 -14.16
N LEU A 223 27.85 -2.75 -13.22
CA LEU A 223 29.20 -3.28 -13.45
C LEU A 223 29.20 -4.40 -14.49
N PHE A 224 28.17 -5.26 -14.52
CA PHE A 224 28.02 -6.29 -15.55
C PHE A 224 27.69 -5.71 -16.92
N GLN A 225 26.90 -4.66 -17.03
CA GLN A 225 26.60 -4.01 -18.29
C GLN A 225 27.81 -3.33 -18.91
N ILE A 226 28.74 -2.83 -18.10
CA ILE A 226 30.00 -2.22 -18.56
C ILE A 226 31.11 -3.28 -18.71
N ALA A 227 31.19 -4.22 -17.78
CA ALA A 227 32.23 -5.26 -17.78
C ALA A 227 32.05 -6.29 -18.90
N LEU A 228 30.82 -6.68 -19.23
CA LEU A 228 30.54 -7.66 -20.28
C LEU A 228 31.02 -7.21 -21.66
N PRO A 229 30.68 -6.01 -22.16
CA PRO A 229 31.22 -5.53 -23.46
C PRO A 229 32.73 -5.32 -23.43
N LEU A 230 33.33 -4.89 -22.32
CA LEU A 230 34.79 -4.77 -22.20
C LEU A 230 35.47 -6.12 -22.23
N LEU A 231 34.89 -7.16 -21.60
CA LEU A 231 35.38 -8.53 -21.66
C LEU A 231 35.29 -9.11 -23.08
N VAL A 232 34.16 -8.83 -23.79
CA VAL A 232 34.00 -9.26 -25.19
C VAL A 232 34.97 -8.55 -26.10
N ILE A 233 35.20 -7.25 -25.94
CA ILE A 233 36.20 -6.48 -26.70
C ILE A 233 37.60 -6.99 -26.39
N GLY A 234 37.94 -7.24 -25.11
CA GLY A 234 39.19 -7.81 -24.68
C GLY A 234 39.43 -9.19 -25.30
N LEU A 235 38.40 -10.03 -25.34
CA LEU A 235 38.47 -11.35 -25.96
C LEU A 235 38.71 -11.27 -27.49
N ILE A 236 37.99 -10.36 -28.17
CA ILE A 236 38.18 -10.13 -29.62
C ILE A 236 39.61 -9.67 -29.90
N VAL A 237 40.11 -8.69 -29.15
CA VAL A 237 41.50 -8.17 -29.31
C VAL A 237 42.51 -9.31 -29.01
N PHE A 238 42.28 -10.11 -27.98
CA PHE A 238 43.10 -11.25 -27.64
C PHE A 238 43.13 -12.32 -28.75
N LEU A 239 41.96 -12.65 -29.31
CA LEU A 239 41.86 -13.61 -30.43
C LEU A 239 42.54 -13.08 -31.70
N VAL A 240 42.43 -11.79 -32.00
CA VAL A 240 43.14 -11.15 -33.11
C VAL A 240 44.64 -11.16 -32.91
N PHE A 241 45.09 -10.96 -31.65
CA PHE A 241 46.54 -10.99 -31.33
C PHE A 241 47.10 -12.41 -31.38
N ILE A 242 46.36 -13.45 -30.92
CA ILE A 242 46.76 -14.85 -31.06
C ILE A 242 46.69 -15.32 -32.51
N GLY A 243 45.67 -14.91 -33.25
CA GLY A 243 45.56 -15.21 -34.69
C GLY A 243 46.72 -14.67 -35.52
N ARG A 244 47.33 -13.56 -35.11
CA ARG A 244 48.49 -12.95 -35.76
C ARG A 244 49.79 -13.70 -35.45
N LYS A 245 49.90 -14.46 -34.36
CA LYS A 245 51.10 -15.25 -33.96
C LYS A 245 51.08 -16.70 -34.46
N ARG A 246 49.96 -17.19 -35.02
CA ARG A 246 49.89 -18.56 -35.56
C ARG A 246 50.06 -18.60 -37.08
N ARG A 247 51.19 -18.06 -37.52
CA ARG A 247 51.72 -18.43 -38.81
C ARG A 247 53.12 -19.04 -38.58
N TRP A 248 53.16 -20.17 -37.84
CA TRP A 248 54.20 -21.14 -37.89
C TRP A 248 53.86 -22.39 -37.07
N GLY A 249 53.88 -23.53 -37.76
CA GLY A 249 54.27 -24.82 -37.18
C GLY A 249 53.20 -25.66 -36.53
N GLY A 250 52.84 -26.64 -37.20
CA GLY A 250 52.08 -27.81 -37.15
C GLY A 250 52.24 -28.75 -35.97
N TRP A 251 51.32 -29.74 -36.00
CA TRP A 251 51.41 -31.14 -35.57
C TRP A 251 50.87 -31.57 -34.22
N TYR A 252 50.12 -32.69 -34.33
CA TYR A 252 49.63 -33.67 -33.35
C TYR A 252 48.50 -33.19 -32.40
N GLY A 253 47.35 -33.77 -32.35
CA GLY A 253 46.99 -35.22 -32.36
C GLY A 253 46.57 -35.62 -30.96
N GLY A 254 45.34 -36.03 -30.73
CA GLY A 254 44.96 -36.64 -29.45
C GLY A 254 43.46 -36.56 -29.12
N VAL A 255 42.79 -37.60 -29.42
CA VAL A 255 41.43 -38.05 -29.10
C VAL A 255 41.25 -38.34 -27.60
N ILE A 256 40.00 -38.40 -27.14
CA ILE A 256 39.36 -39.09 -25.97
C ILE A 256 38.56 -38.05 -25.17
N GLY A 257 37.23 -38.08 -25.00
CA GLY A 257 36.32 -39.19 -24.77
C GLY A 257 35.75 -39.16 -23.37
N GLY A 258 34.42 -39.20 -23.23
CA GLY A 258 33.71 -39.43 -21.97
C GLY A 258 33.10 -38.19 -21.35
N GLY A 259 31.86 -37.98 -21.25
CA GLY A 259 30.71 -38.75 -20.80
C GLY A 259 30.46 -38.54 -19.31
N SER A 260 29.43 -37.82 -18.99
CA SER A 260 28.44 -38.23 -17.99
C SER A 260 27.55 -37.06 -17.58
N GLY A 261 26.24 -37.24 -17.77
CA GLY A 261 25.20 -36.33 -17.29
C GLY A 261 25.00 -36.47 -15.78
N TRP A 262 24.56 -35.37 -15.22
CA TRP A 262 23.86 -35.40 -13.93
C TRP A 262 22.61 -34.56 -14.03
N GLY A 263 21.50 -35.27 -14.06
CA GLY A 263 20.19 -34.74 -13.79
C GLY A 263 20.00 -34.61 -12.29
N GLY A 264 19.54 -33.48 -11.84
CA GLY A 264 19.12 -33.25 -10.47
C GLY A 264 17.74 -32.58 -10.48
N GLY A 265 16.70 -33.39 -10.23
CA GLY A 265 15.32 -32.94 -10.10
C GLY A 265 15.15 -32.12 -8.82
N TRP A 266 14.41 -31.06 -8.94
CA TRP A 266 13.92 -30.30 -7.79
C TRP A 266 12.47 -30.67 -7.55
N SER A 267 12.27 -31.31 -6.40
CA SER A 267 10.94 -31.64 -5.89
C SER A 267 10.37 -30.43 -5.17
N SER A 268 9.20 -30.02 -5.59
CA SER A 268 8.33 -29.10 -4.87
C SER A 268 7.80 -29.77 -3.61
N GLY A 269 8.05 -29.20 -2.45
CA GLY A 269 7.46 -29.54 -1.17
C GLY A 269 6.42 -28.51 -0.79
N GLY A 270 5.29 -28.85 -0.69
CA GLY A 270 4.04 -28.99 -0.07
C GLY A 270 3.74 -27.96 0.99
N GLY A 271 2.65 -27.16 0.74
CA GLY A 271 2.04 -26.25 1.67
C GLY A 271 1.43 -26.96 2.89
N GLY A 272 1.61 -26.34 4.04
CA GLY A 272 0.86 -26.64 5.25
C GLY A 272 -0.12 -25.52 5.53
N SER A 273 -1.40 -25.79 5.32
CA SER A 273 -2.48 -24.94 5.74
C SER A 273 -2.72 -25.12 7.23
N PHE A 274 -2.61 -24.03 8.00
CA PHE A 274 -3.13 -24.02 9.38
C PHE A 274 -4.42 -23.19 9.38
N GLY A 275 -5.51 -23.88 9.57
CA GLY A 275 -6.79 -23.29 9.88
C GLY A 275 -6.84 -22.90 11.35
N GLY A 276 -7.20 -21.67 11.64
CA GLY A 276 -7.57 -21.17 12.95
C GLY A 276 -8.54 -20.03 12.77
N GLY A 277 -9.76 -20.22 13.27
CA GLY A 277 -10.89 -19.37 13.01
C GLY A 277 -10.92 -18.03 13.73
N GLY A 278 -11.59 -17.07 13.16
CA GLY A 278 -12.30 -15.99 13.81
C GLY A 278 -11.60 -14.64 13.88
N GLY A 279 -11.55 -13.92 12.80
CA GLY A 279 -11.28 -12.49 12.72
C GLY A 279 -11.36 -12.08 11.25
N ARG A 280 -12.02 -10.98 10.96
CA ARG A 280 -12.39 -10.56 9.61
C ARG A 280 -11.29 -9.91 8.77
N SER A 281 -10.03 -10.04 9.11
CA SER A 281 -9.00 -10.03 8.10
C SER A 281 -8.79 -11.48 7.71
N ALA A 282 -8.98 -11.82 6.48
CA ALA A 282 -8.61 -13.14 5.96
C ALA A 282 -7.12 -13.14 5.63
N GLY A 283 -6.26 -12.60 6.54
CA GLY A 283 -4.81 -12.73 6.44
C GLY A 283 -4.18 -12.34 5.10
N GLY A 284 -4.83 -11.46 4.33
CA GLY A 284 -4.21 -10.86 3.17
C GLY A 284 -3.14 -9.89 3.62
N GLY A 285 -1.89 -10.13 3.24
CA GLY A 285 -0.77 -9.29 3.61
C GLY A 285 0.55 -10.00 3.44
N ALA A 286 1.62 -9.23 3.34
CA ALA A 286 2.97 -9.76 3.27
C ALA A 286 3.83 -9.23 4.41
N GLY A 287 4.75 -10.07 4.89
CA GLY A 287 5.72 -9.71 5.91
C GLY A 287 7.15 -9.99 5.47
N ARG A 288 8.07 -9.17 5.97
CA ARG A 288 9.52 -9.27 5.80
C ARG A 288 10.24 -9.10 7.14
#